data_c792583724deb7c7e234dff5a7559588
#
_entry.id   c792583724deb7c7e234dff5a7559588
#
_cell.length_a   1.000
_cell.length_b   1.000
_cell.length_c   1.000
_cell.angle_alpha   90.00
_cell.angle_beta   90.00
_cell.angle_gamma   90.00
#
_symmetry.space_group_name_H-M   'P 1'
#
loop_
_entity.id
_entity.type
_entity.pdbx_description
1 polymer ?
#
loop_
_entity_poly.entity_id
_entity_poly.type
_entity_poly.pdbx_seq_one_letter_code
_entity_poly.pdbx_strand_id
1 'polypeptide(L)'
;MAHQFTTSYTKDARDLLRYYKKLGERAIEQCPDAELLTALDPEANSIAIIVKHMAGNMRSRWTNFLSSDGEKADRNRDTEFETPPQTRAAVVALWEAGWKICFDALDPLTDEDLSRTITIRTEPHSVMQAINRQVGHYTHHVGQIVFLAKHFAGDKWQTLSVPRKKSADFNRRVAAGEASQR
;
A
#
# COMPACT_ATOMS: atom_id res chain seq x y z
N MET A 1 -9.57 -16.14 1.56
CA MET A 1 -8.75 -17.34 1.18
C MET A 1 -7.79 -17.60 2.33
N ALA A 2 -7.61 -18.85 2.71
CA ALA A 2 -6.65 -19.23 3.72
C ALA A 2 -5.21 -18.88 3.27
N HIS A 3 -4.36 -18.51 4.22
CA HIS A 3 -2.94 -18.27 3.96
C HIS A 3 -2.30 -19.57 3.46
N GLN A 4 -1.63 -19.51 2.31
CA GLN A 4 -0.87 -20.63 1.79
C GLN A 4 0.56 -20.56 2.31
N PHE A 5 1.03 -21.65 2.91
CA PHE A 5 2.42 -21.79 3.30
C PHE A 5 3.34 -21.63 2.07
N THR A 6 4.36 -20.80 2.20
CA THR A 6 5.40 -20.63 1.18
C THR A 6 6.74 -20.33 1.80
N THR A 7 7.80 -20.74 1.15
CA THR A 7 9.19 -20.36 1.44
C THR A 7 9.72 -19.36 0.40
N SER A 8 8.91 -19.01 -0.60
CA SER A 8 9.26 -17.99 -1.60
C SER A 8 9.02 -16.59 -1.03
N TYR A 9 10.10 -15.82 -0.92
CA TYR A 9 10.05 -14.46 -0.46
C TYR A 9 9.30 -13.53 -1.44
N THR A 10 9.53 -13.67 -2.75
CA THR A 10 8.83 -12.87 -3.76
C THR A 10 7.33 -13.11 -3.73
N LYS A 11 6.93 -14.38 -3.57
CA LYS A 11 5.50 -14.72 -3.44
C LYS A 11 4.90 -14.09 -2.17
N ASP A 12 5.54 -14.27 -1.01
CA ASP A 12 5.02 -13.74 0.26
C ASP A 12 4.93 -12.22 0.25
N ALA A 13 5.95 -11.52 -0.26
CA ALA A 13 5.96 -10.07 -0.38
C ALA A 13 4.83 -9.55 -1.30
N ARG A 14 4.58 -10.20 -2.45
CA ARG A 14 3.46 -9.86 -3.33
C ARG A 14 2.10 -10.07 -2.67
N ASP A 15 1.92 -11.20 -1.99
CA ASP A 15 0.66 -11.51 -1.30
C ASP A 15 0.40 -10.49 -0.17
N LEU A 16 1.44 -10.10 0.55
CA LEU A 16 1.39 -9.07 1.58
C LEU A 16 1.02 -7.70 1.00
N LEU A 17 1.63 -7.29 -0.11
CA LEU A 17 1.31 -6.04 -0.79
C LEU A 17 -0.13 -6.03 -1.33
N ARG A 18 -0.63 -7.14 -1.88
CA ARG A 18 -2.03 -7.29 -2.31
C ARG A 18 -2.99 -7.17 -1.12
N TYR A 19 -2.63 -7.74 0.02
CA TYR A 19 -3.41 -7.59 1.25
C TYR A 19 -3.51 -6.13 1.67
N TYR A 20 -2.39 -5.39 1.70
CA TYR A 20 -2.40 -3.98 2.09
C TYR A 20 -3.09 -3.08 1.05
N LYS A 21 -2.95 -3.37 -0.25
CA LYS A 21 -3.76 -2.70 -1.28
C LYS A 21 -5.24 -2.81 -0.96
N LYS A 22 -5.73 -4.03 -0.76
CA LYS A 22 -7.14 -4.30 -0.44
C LYS A 22 -7.58 -3.67 0.89
N LEU A 23 -6.70 -3.63 1.88
CA LEU A 23 -6.97 -2.99 3.17
C LEU A 23 -7.19 -1.47 2.98
N GLY A 24 -6.32 -0.81 2.21
CA GLY A 24 -6.45 0.59 1.86
C GLY A 24 -7.72 0.89 1.06
N GLU A 25 -8.07 0.07 0.07
CA GLU A 25 -9.31 0.20 -0.71
C GLU A 25 -10.54 0.20 0.19
N ARG A 26 -10.67 -0.80 1.05
CA ARG A 26 -11.78 -0.92 1.98
C ARG A 26 -11.85 0.22 2.99
N ALA A 27 -10.71 0.84 3.32
CA ALA A 27 -10.68 2.03 4.16
C ALA A 27 -11.16 3.27 3.38
N ILE A 28 -10.65 3.47 2.16
CA ILE A 28 -11.06 4.57 1.29
C ILE A 28 -12.57 4.50 1.00
N GLU A 29 -13.12 3.31 0.73
CA GLU A 29 -14.55 3.09 0.49
C GLU A 29 -15.43 3.55 1.65
N GLN A 30 -14.98 3.40 2.88
CA GLN A 30 -15.74 3.78 4.07
C GLN A 30 -15.59 5.26 4.47
N CYS A 31 -14.61 5.97 3.93
CA CYS A 31 -14.42 7.39 4.21
C CYS A 31 -15.43 8.23 3.43
N PRO A 32 -16.13 9.21 4.02
CA PRO A 32 -16.98 10.14 3.27
C PRO A 32 -16.19 10.93 2.21
N ASP A 33 -16.80 11.28 1.08
CA ASP A 33 -16.11 11.92 -0.06
C ASP A 33 -15.39 13.21 0.32
N ALA A 34 -16.06 14.09 1.06
CA ALA A 34 -15.48 15.35 1.50
C ALA A 34 -14.24 15.13 2.41
N GLU A 35 -14.28 14.10 3.22
CA GLU A 35 -13.24 13.80 4.21
C GLU A 35 -11.99 13.15 3.60
N LEU A 36 -12.07 12.67 2.37
CA LEU A 36 -10.87 12.20 1.64
C LEU A 36 -9.84 13.31 1.43
N LEU A 37 -10.31 14.57 1.40
CA LEU A 37 -9.49 15.76 1.16
C LEU A 37 -9.11 16.47 2.46
N THR A 38 -9.72 16.08 3.58
CA THR A 38 -9.56 16.77 4.86
C THR A 38 -8.31 16.29 5.58
N ALA A 39 -7.44 17.23 5.98
CA ALA A 39 -6.34 16.99 6.89
C ALA A 39 -6.80 17.23 8.35
N LEU A 40 -6.24 16.50 9.31
CA LEU A 40 -6.60 16.66 10.74
C LEU A 40 -6.06 17.98 11.32
N ASP A 41 -4.93 18.43 10.80
CA ASP A 41 -4.25 19.67 11.18
C ASP A 41 -3.37 20.16 10.02
N PRO A 42 -2.77 21.37 10.08
CA PRO A 42 -1.97 21.93 8.99
C PRO A 42 -0.74 21.12 8.59
N GLU A 43 -0.18 20.31 9.49
CA GLU A 43 0.99 19.45 9.23
C GLU A 43 0.60 18.03 8.78
N ALA A 44 -0.69 17.66 8.92
CA ALA A 44 -1.18 16.35 8.55
C ALA A 44 -1.46 16.23 7.05
N ASN A 45 -1.28 15.03 6.51
CA ASN A 45 -1.68 14.72 5.15
C ASN A 45 -3.10 14.15 5.12
N SER A 46 -3.92 14.60 4.17
CA SER A 46 -5.20 13.97 3.87
C SER A 46 -5.00 12.60 3.20
N ILE A 47 -6.06 11.78 3.17
CA ILE A 47 -6.04 10.50 2.44
C ILE A 47 -5.67 10.72 0.97
N ALA A 48 -6.22 11.74 0.33
CA ALA A 48 -5.94 12.07 -1.07
C ALA A 48 -4.46 12.43 -1.31
N ILE A 49 -3.83 13.16 -0.41
CA ILE A 49 -2.38 13.46 -0.44
C ILE A 49 -1.57 12.18 -0.27
N ILE A 50 -1.91 11.34 0.71
CA ILE A 50 -1.19 10.07 0.93
C ILE A 50 -1.27 9.19 -0.32
N VAL A 51 -2.44 9.07 -0.94
CA VAL A 51 -2.62 8.30 -2.18
C VAL A 51 -1.79 8.88 -3.32
N LYS A 52 -1.78 10.22 -3.50
CA LYS A 52 -0.97 10.89 -4.51
C LYS A 52 0.53 10.61 -4.30
N HIS A 53 0.99 10.74 -3.06
CA HIS A 53 2.38 10.42 -2.71
C HIS A 53 2.72 8.95 -2.98
N MET A 54 1.87 8.02 -2.59
CA MET A 54 2.09 6.58 -2.84
C MET A 54 2.17 6.28 -4.34
N ALA A 55 1.24 6.82 -5.14
CA ALA A 55 1.23 6.62 -6.59
C ALA A 55 2.49 7.18 -7.26
N GLY A 56 2.91 8.40 -6.90
CA GLY A 56 4.15 9.00 -7.38
C GLY A 56 5.39 8.18 -6.99
N ASN A 57 5.44 7.70 -5.76
CA ASN A 57 6.49 6.80 -5.30
C ASN A 57 6.50 5.49 -6.07
N MET A 58 5.36 4.81 -6.24
CA MET A 58 5.26 3.55 -6.99
C MET A 58 5.72 3.73 -8.43
N ARG A 59 5.29 4.80 -9.12
CA ARG A 59 5.77 5.13 -10.46
C ARG A 59 7.29 5.29 -10.49
N SER A 60 7.85 6.04 -9.57
CA SER A 60 9.29 6.27 -9.54
C SER A 60 10.06 4.99 -9.24
N ARG A 61 9.66 4.22 -8.23
CA ARG A 61 10.40 3.04 -7.77
C ARG A 61 10.33 1.85 -8.72
N TRP A 62 9.18 1.63 -9.37
CA TRP A 62 8.93 0.37 -10.06
C TRP A 62 8.99 0.46 -11.59
N THR A 63 8.87 1.66 -12.19
CA THR A 63 9.03 1.80 -13.65
C THR A 63 10.47 1.46 -14.06
N ASN A 64 10.64 0.41 -14.87
CA ASN A 64 11.94 -0.04 -15.38
C ASN A 64 13.00 -0.21 -14.27
N PHE A 65 12.60 -0.66 -13.07
CA PHE A 65 13.44 -0.61 -11.87
C PHE A 65 14.69 -1.51 -11.94
N LEU A 66 14.68 -2.53 -12.78
CA LEU A 66 15.85 -3.42 -12.98
C LEU A 66 16.94 -2.79 -13.87
N SER A 67 16.65 -1.70 -14.57
CA SER A 67 17.54 -1.09 -15.57
C SER A 67 17.72 0.43 -15.42
N SER A 68 16.96 1.06 -14.52
CA SER A 68 17.03 2.50 -14.27
C SER A 68 16.96 2.82 -12.78
N ASP A 69 17.46 3.99 -12.38
CA ASP A 69 17.38 4.43 -11.00
C ASP A 69 15.93 4.48 -10.52
N GLY A 70 15.67 4.00 -9.31
CA GLY A 70 14.38 4.06 -8.63
C GLY A 70 13.95 5.48 -8.24
N GLU A 71 14.80 6.50 -8.35
CA GLU A 71 14.40 7.91 -8.32
C GLU A 71 14.46 8.46 -9.73
N LYS A 72 13.28 8.62 -10.35
CA LYS A 72 13.20 9.11 -11.73
C LYS A 72 13.48 10.60 -11.80
N ALA A 73 14.25 11.04 -12.82
CA ALA A 73 14.65 12.42 -12.99
C ALA A 73 13.45 13.39 -13.17
N ASP A 74 12.33 12.89 -13.66
CA ASP A 74 11.08 13.64 -13.85
C ASP A 74 10.16 13.61 -12.62
N ARG A 75 10.59 12.98 -11.52
CA ARG A 75 9.84 12.99 -10.26
C ARG A 75 10.04 14.28 -9.51
N ASN A 76 8.98 15.01 -9.26
CA ASN A 76 8.96 16.09 -8.28
C ASN A 76 8.24 15.61 -7.01
N ARG A 77 9.01 15.14 -6.02
CA ARG A 77 8.43 14.59 -4.78
C ARG A 77 7.64 15.63 -3.99
N ASP A 78 8.07 16.88 -3.99
CA ASP A 78 7.46 17.92 -3.15
C ASP A 78 6.03 18.21 -3.63
N THR A 79 5.80 18.22 -4.94
CA THR A 79 4.44 18.38 -5.51
C THR A 79 3.49 17.22 -5.20
N GLU A 80 3.99 16.08 -4.73
CA GLU A 80 3.13 14.98 -4.28
C GLU A 80 2.33 15.35 -3.02
N PHE A 81 2.83 16.31 -2.23
CA PHE A 81 2.20 16.80 -1.00
C PHE A 81 1.38 18.08 -1.20
N GLU A 82 1.31 18.57 -2.43
CA GLU A 82 0.54 19.74 -2.81
C GLU A 82 -0.70 19.30 -3.62
N THR A 83 -1.69 20.16 -3.76
CA THR A 83 -2.85 19.99 -4.64
C THR A 83 -3.33 18.54 -4.80
N PRO A 84 -4.09 17.97 -3.85
CA PRO A 84 -4.57 16.60 -3.92
C PRO A 84 -5.56 16.41 -5.08
N PRO A 85 -5.79 15.17 -5.55
CA PRO A 85 -6.92 14.87 -6.44
C PRO A 85 -8.23 15.29 -5.77
N GLN A 86 -9.09 15.99 -6.50
CA GLN A 86 -10.26 16.71 -5.93
C GLN A 86 -11.53 15.86 -5.84
N THR A 87 -11.52 14.62 -6.33
CA THR A 87 -12.68 13.73 -6.32
C THR A 87 -12.29 12.32 -5.90
N ARG A 88 -13.24 11.57 -5.32
CA ARG A 88 -13.06 10.14 -5.04
C ARG A 88 -12.60 9.38 -6.28
N ALA A 89 -13.21 9.63 -7.43
CA ALA A 89 -12.85 8.95 -8.67
C ALA A 89 -11.38 9.18 -9.04
N ALA A 90 -10.87 10.41 -8.87
CA ALA A 90 -9.47 10.74 -9.13
C ALA A 90 -8.52 10.10 -8.08
N VAL A 91 -8.92 10.05 -6.81
CA VAL A 91 -8.16 9.34 -5.76
C VAL A 91 -8.05 7.86 -6.09
N VAL A 92 -9.17 7.20 -6.41
CA VAL A 92 -9.20 5.77 -6.74
C VAL A 92 -8.41 5.48 -8.02
N ALA A 93 -8.51 6.33 -9.04
CA ALA A 93 -7.73 6.16 -10.28
C ALA A 93 -6.22 6.22 -10.04
N LEU A 94 -5.75 7.16 -9.20
CA LEU A 94 -4.33 7.22 -8.81
C LEU A 94 -3.90 6.00 -8.00
N TRP A 95 -4.73 5.55 -7.06
CA TRP A 95 -4.49 4.34 -6.27
C TRP A 95 -4.29 3.13 -7.19
N GLU A 96 -5.23 2.88 -8.09
CA GLU A 96 -5.16 1.75 -9.02
C GLU A 96 -3.96 1.83 -9.96
N ALA A 97 -3.68 3.03 -10.51
CA ALA A 97 -2.54 3.22 -11.40
C ALA A 97 -1.20 2.95 -10.70
N GLY A 98 -1.03 3.43 -9.47
CA GLY A 98 0.18 3.19 -8.69
C GLY A 98 0.39 1.71 -8.39
N TRP A 99 -0.62 1.05 -7.86
CA TRP A 99 -0.54 -0.38 -7.54
C TRP A 99 -0.36 -1.26 -8.80
N LYS A 100 -0.97 -0.89 -9.91
CA LYS A 100 -0.74 -1.59 -11.17
C LYS A 100 0.73 -1.57 -11.56
N ILE A 101 1.38 -0.40 -11.53
CA ILE A 101 2.82 -0.29 -11.83
C ILE A 101 3.66 -1.14 -10.88
N CYS A 102 3.32 -1.14 -9.59
CA CYS A 102 4.00 -1.96 -8.58
C CYS A 102 3.88 -3.45 -8.91
N PHE A 103 2.68 -3.96 -9.19
CA PHE A 103 2.49 -5.38 -9.47
C PHE A 103 3.02 -5.78 -10.85
N ASP A 104 2.89 -4.96 -11.88
CA ASP A 104 3.50 -5.22 -13.19
C ASP A 104 5.03 -5.44 -13.08
N ALA A 105 5.68 -4.73 -12.14
CA ALA A 105 7.10 -4.88 -11.89
C ALA A 105 7.45 -6.11 -11.02
N LEU A 106 6.61 -6.44 -10.04
CA LEU A 106 6.91 -7.50 -9.06
C LEU A 106 6.41 -8.88 -9.48
N ASP A 107 5.31 -8.96 -10.26
CA ASP A 107 4.71 -10.25 -10.62
C ASP A 107 5.62 -11.18 -11.43
N PRO A 108 6.47 -10.68 -12.34
CA PRO A 108 7.38 -11.54 -13.08
C PRO A 108 8.61 -12.00 -12.28
N LEU A 109 8.88 -11.41 -11.09
CA LEU A 109 10.08 -11.75 -10.31
C LEU A 109 9.99 -13.14 -9.70
N THR A 110 11.14 -13.80 -9.67
CA THR A 110 11.40 -15.04 -8.92
C THR A 110 12.34 -14.77 -7.76
N ASP A 111 12.53 -15.76 -6.88
CA ASP A 111 13.49 -15.62 -5.77
C ASP A 111 14.96 -15.55 -6.25
N GLU A 112 15.25 -15.98 -7.46
CA GLU A 112 16.57 -15.84 -8.10
C GLU A 112 16.91 -14.36 -8.39
N ASP A 113 15.90 -13.53 -8.65
CA ASP A 113 16.08 -12.09 -8.89
C ASP A 113 16.45 -11.31 -7.62
N LEU A 114 16.25 -11.87 -6.43
CA LEU A 114 16.40 -11.14 -5.16
C LEU A 114 17.81 -10.60 -4.92
N SER A 115 18.83 -11.29 -5.46
CA SER A 115 20.24 -10.89 -5.34
C SER A 115 20.68 -9.86 -6.39
N ARG A 116 19.86 -9.57 -7.40
CA ARG A 116 20.20 -8.58 -8.43
C ARG A 116 20.37 -7.21 -7.82
N THR A 117 21.35 -6.46 -8.32
CA THR A 117 21.59 -5.08 -7.90
C THR A 117 20.73 -4.12 -8.72
N ILE A 118 20.08 -3.21 -8.04
CA ILE A 118 19.36 -2.06 -8.60
C ILE A 118 19.87 -0.79 -7.94
N THR A 119 19.50 0.37 -8.47
CA THR A 119 19.91 1.65 -7.93
C THR A 119 18.70 2.46 -7.46
N ILE A 120 18.80 3.09 -6.30
CA ILE A 120 17.80 4.04 -5.78
C ILE A 120 18.57 5.28 -5.29
N ARG A 121 18.38 6.42 -5.92
CA ARG A 121 19.10 7.67 -5.62
C ARG A 121 20.60 7.47 -5.69
N THR A 122 21.07 6.82 -6.74
CA THR A 122 22.46 6.45 -6.99
C THR A 122 23.05 5.42 -6.01
N GLU A 123 22.33 5.02 -4.98
CA GLU A 123 22.78 4.02 -4.02
C GLU A 123 22.42 2.60 -4.47
N PRO A 124 23.35 1.63 -4.43
CA PRO A 124 23.07 0.25 -4.80
C PRO A 124 22.23 -0.44 -3.72
N HIS A 125 21.24 -1.21 -4.16
CA HIS A 125 20.39 -2.06 -3.33
C HIS A 125 20.22 -3.42 -4.00
N SER A 126 20.02 -4.49 -3.23
CA SER A 126 19.47 -5.70 -3.81
C SER A 126 17.97 -5.53 -4.09
N VAL A 127 17.45 -6.31 -5.03
CA VAL A 127 15.98 -6.38 -5.28
C VAL A 127 15.24 -6.69 -3.98
N MET A 128 15.75 -7.62 -3.16
CA MET A 128 15.19 -7.92 -1.85
C MET A 128 15.12 -6.69 -0.93
N GLN A 129 16.19 -5.90 -0.83
CA GLN A 129 16.21 -4.69 -0.03
C GLN A 129 15.21 -3.64 -0.56
N ALA A 130 15.09 -3.50 -1.87
CA ALA A 130 14.11 -2.61 -2.48
C ALA A 130 12.67 -3.04 -2.15
N ILE A 131 12.36 -4.33 -2.25
CA ILE A 131 11.03 -4.86 -1.87
C ILE A 131 10.76 -4.61 -0.38
N ASN A 132 11.67 -4.96 0.52
CA ASN A 132 11.52 -4.74 1.96
C ASN A 132 11.25 -3.27 2.29
N ARG A 133 12.03 -2.36 1.69
CA ARG A 133 11.86 -0.91 1.86
C ARG A 133 10.46 -0.47 1.45
N GLN A 134 9.94 -0.96 0.32
CA GLN A 134 8.64 -0.56 -0.16
C GLN A 134 7.48 -1.24 0.59
N VAL A 135 7.64 -2.48 1.04
CA VAL A 135 6.70 -3.10 1.98
C VAL A 135 6.55 -2.23 3.22
N GLY A 136 7.64 -1.85 3.88
CA GLY A 136 7.60 -0.97 5.05
C GLY A 136 6.93 0.38 4.75
N HIS A 137 7.28 1.00 3.62
CA HIS A 137 6.76 2.31 3.22
C HIS A 137 5.25 2.27 2.92
N TYR A 138 4.79 1.30 2.13
CA TYR A 138 3.38 1.22 1.75
C TYR A 138 2.49 0.79 2.92
N THR A 139 2.96 -0.12 3.76
CA THR A 139 2.19 -0.53 4.94
C THR A 139 2.04 0.61 5.95
N HIS A 140 3.09 1.45 6.13
CA HIS A 140 3.02 2.65 6.93
C HIS A 140 1.92 3.60 6.43
N HIS A 141 1.90 3.90 5.12
CA HIS A 141 0.91 4.79 4.54
C HIS A 141 -0.51 4.20 4.53
N VAL A 142 -0.66 2.91 4.27
CA VAL A 142 -1.97 2.25 4.39
C VAL A 142 -2.48 2.31 5.83
N GLY A 143 -1.61 2.17 6.83
CA GLY A 143 -1.97 2.36 8.23
C GLY A 143 -2.50 3.77 8.52
N GLN A 144 -1.89 4.82 7.95
CA GLN A 144 -2.38 6.20 8.03
C GLN A 144 -3.75 6.36 7.36
N ILE A 145 -3.95 5.80 6.15
CA ILE A 145 -5.24 5.82 5.44
C ILE A 145 -6.33 5.15 6.30
N VAL A 146 -6.04 3.97 6.86
CA VAL A 146 -7.00 3.26 7.73
C VAL A 146 -7.34 4.07 8.98
N PHE A 147 -6.35 4.71 9.60
CA PHE A 147 -6.54 5.55 10.77
C PHE A 147 -7.46 6.75 10.46
N LEU A 148 -7.15 7.50 9.40
CA LEU A 148 -7.93 8.65 8.96
C LEU A 148 -9.35 8.27 8.54
N ALA A 149 -9.48 7.24 7.70
CA ALA A 149 -10.79 6.78 7.25
C ALA A 149 -11.68 6.33 8.42
N LYS A 150 -11.10 5.62 9.40
CA LYS A 150 -11.81 5.23 10.62
C LYS A 150 -12.22 6.44 11.46
N HIS A 151 -11.37 7.44 11.58
CA HIS A 151 -11.68 8.68 12.29
C HIS A 151 -12.90 9.38 11.66
N PHE A 152 -12.87 9.56 10.34
CA PHE A 152 -13.91 10.26 9.62
C PHE A 152 -15.22 9.46 9.44
N ALA A 153 -15.13 8.13 9.36
CA ALA A 153 -16.33 7.28 9.30
C ALA A 153 -17.08 7.21 10.65
N GLY A 154 -16.37 7.46 11.77
CA GLY A 154 -16.97 7.48 13.10
C GLY A 154 -17.69 6.18 13.46
N ASP A 155 -18.94 6.28 13.86
CA ASP A 155 -19.80 5.16 14.26
C ASP A 155 -20.25 4.27 13.09
N LYS A 156 -20.11 4.75 11.84
CA LYS A 156 -20.39 3.97 10.64
C LYS A 156 -19.25 3.02 10.25
N TRP A 157 -18.09 3.14 10.92
CA TRP A 157 -16.92 2.33 10.60
C TRP A 157 -17.15 0.84 10.80
N GLN A 158 -16.92 0.07 9.75
CA GLN A 158 -16.88 -1.39 9.80
C GLN A 158 -15.43 -1.87 9.93
N THR A 159 -15.15 -2.66 10.96
CA THR A 159 -13.80 -3.17 11.23
C THR A 159 -13.25 -3.98 10.06
N LEU A 160 -12.02 -3.63 9.64
CA LEU A 160 -11.33 -4.28 8.51
C LEU A 160 -10.54 -5.53 8.90
N SER A 161 -10.44 -5.82 10.19
CA SER A 161 -9.75 -6.98 10.77
C SER A 161 -10.66 -7.68 11.78
N VAL A 162 -10.11 -8.15 12.88
CA VAL A 162 -10.89 -8.81 13.95
C VAL A 162 -11.63 -7.76 14.79
N PRO A 163 -12.97 -7.78 14.89
CA PRO A 163 -13.70 -6.85 15.73
C PRO A 163 -13.33 -6.99 17.20
N ARG A 164 -13.47 -5.89 17.96
CA ARG A 164 -13.24 -5.90 19.40
C ARG A 164 -14.07 -7.00 20.07
N LYS A 165 -13.47 -7.72 21.01
CA LYS A 165 -14.12 -8.83 21.78
C LYS A 165 -14.50 -10.05 20.93
N LYS A 166 -14.03 -10.17 19.67
CA LYS A 166 -14.29 -11.32 18.78
C LYS A 166 -13.07 -12.19 18.51
N SER A 167 -11.93 -11.97 19.21
CA SER A 167 -10.69 -12.72 18.99
C SER A 167 -10.85 -14.23 19.20
N ALA A 168 -11.56 -14.66 20.25
CA ALA A 168 -11.80 -16.08 20.51
C ALA A 168 -12.63 -16.74 19.40
N ASP A 169 -13.63 -16.05 18.88
CA ASP A 169 -14.44 -16.50 17.75
C ASP A 169 -13.61 -16.61 16.47
N PHE A 170 -12.82 -15.57 16.19
CA PHE A 170 -11.90 -15.56 15.05
C PHE A 170 -10.91 -16.74 15.11
N ASN A 171 -10.30 -16.99 16.27
CA ASN A 171 -9.36 -18.08 16.46
C ASN A 171 -10.01 -19.47 16.20
N ARG A 172 -11.24 -19.68 16.65
CA ARG A 172 -11.99 -20.93 16.35
C ARG A 172 -12.20 -21.09 14.85
N ARG A 173 -12.59 -20.04 14.15
CA ARG A 173 -12.78 -20.05 12.69
C ARG A 173 -11.48 -20.29 11.93
N VAL A 174 -10.35 -19.74 12.40
CA VAL A 174 -9.02 -20.03 11.81
C VAL A 174 -8.68 -21.50 12.02
N ALA A 175 -8.88 -22.05 13.22
CA ALA A 175 -8.63 -23.46 13.52
C ALA A 175 -9.52 -24.41 12.68
N ALA A 176 -10.74 -23.99 12.35
CA ALA A 176 -11.66 -24.71 11.47
C ALA A 176 -11.38 -24.51 9.96
N GLY A 177 -10.40 -23.69 9.58
CA GLY A 177 -10.12 -23.36 8.17
C GLY A 177 -11.12 -22.40 7.52
N GLU A 178 -12.03 -21.80 8.31
CA GLU A 178 -13.09 -20.88 7.84
C GLU A 178 -12.61 -19.43 7.73
N ALA A 179 -11.49 -19.10 8.32
CA ALA A 179 -10.88 -17.77 8.31
C ALA A 179 -9.36 -17.87 8.18
N SER A 180 -8.71 -16.75 7.87
CA SER A 180 -7.25 -16.66 7.78
C SER A 180 -6.74 -15.39 8.45
N GLN A 181 -5.47 -15.40 8.88
CA GLN A 181 -4.75 -14.21 9.37
C GLN A 181 -4.53 -13.16 8.27
N ARG A 182 -4.57 -13.57 7.01
CA ARG A 182 -4.37 -12.71 5.83
C ARG A 182 -5.54 -12.84 4.86
#